data_17e100c63445306df888a04f1cba275d
#
_entry.id   17e100c63445306df888a04f1cba275d
#
_cell.length_a   1.000
_cell.length_b   1.000
_cell.length_c   1.000
_cell.angle_alpha   90.00
_cell.angle_beta   90.00
_cell.angle_gamma   90.00
#
_symmetry.space_group_name_H-M   'P 1'
#
loop_
_entity.id
_entity.type
_entity.pdbx_description
1 polymer ?
#
loop_
_entity_poly.entity_id
_entity_poly.type
_entity_poly.pdbx_seq_one_letter_code
_entity_poly.pdbx_strand_id
1 'polypeptide(L)'
;ITVTYYYLQNTKATVRYVERNPETGEIVKDLEEPTVKEGLVGDEFVTNSKDFIGYKLVESPEKTTINLTKEEQTLIYYYEPVYTGLIENHIDDKTGKVLYTESHDVQVGEDYNIPSKEFEGYDLVESKLPENAEGTMGEELVTVNYYYIKKAVLEVNYIDKLTGEPLIEQIVD
;
A
#
# COMPACT_ATOMS: atom_id res chain seq x y z
N ILE A 1 -12.82 54.01 -47.67
CA ILE A 1 -13.31 53.55 -46.34
C ILE A 1 -12.71 52.20 -46.08
N THR A 2 -11.92 52.09 -45.01
CA THR A 2 -11.35 50.84 -44.56
C THR A 2 -12.17 50.34 -43.35
N VAL A 3 -12.63 49.09 -43.38
CA VAL A 3 -13.31 48.44 -42.26
C VAL A 3 -12.38 47.36 -41.74
N THR A 4 -12.03 47.42 -40.45
CA THR A 4 -11.15 46.41 -39.82
C THR A 4 -11.96 45.64 -38.79
N TYR A 5 -11.90 44.33 -38.85
CA TYR A 5 -12.49 43.41 -37.88
C TYR A 5 -11.38 42.81 -37.03
N TYR A 6 -11.60 42.78 -35.71
CA TYR A 6 -10.71 42.19 -34.75
C TYR A 6 -11.35 40.90 -34.18
N TYR A 7 -10.59 39.81 -34.16
CA TYR A 7 -11.03 38.53 -33.63
C TYR A 7 -10.09 38.07 -32.55
N LEU A 8 -10.65 37.45 -31.51
CA LEU A 8 -9.89 36.69 -30.53
C LEU A 8 -9.85 35.23 -30.94
N GLN A 9 -8.71 34.59 -30.71
CA GLN A 9 -8.52 33.18 -31.06
C GLN A 9 -8.98 32.30 -29.89
N ASN A 10 -9.71 31.24 -30.16
CA ASN A 10 -9.99 30.18 -29.22
C ASN A 10 -8.70 29.39 -28.94
N THR A 11 -8.54 28.99 -27.71
CA THR A 11 -7.42 28.18 -27.23
C THR A 11 -7.85 27.35 -26.03
N LYS A 12 -6.94 26.53 -25.51
CA LYS A 12 -7.20 25.71 -24.33
C LYS A 12 -5.97 25.57 -23.44
N ALA A 13 -6.19 25.26 -22.16
CA ALA A 13 -5.19 24.77 -21.26
C ALA A 13 -5.67 23.45 -20.63
N THR A 14 -4.73 22.56 -20.34
CA THR A 14 -4.97 21.26 -19.71
C THR A 14 -4.31 21.21 -18.37
N VAL A 15 -5.02 20.75 -17.34
CA VAL A 15 -4.46 20.45 -16.02
C VAL A 15 -4.37 18.95 -15.85
N ARG A 16 -3.21 18.48 -15.42
CA ARG A 16 -2.96 17.07 -15.12
C ARG A 16 -2.47 16.92 -13.67
N TYR A 17 -2.93 15.88 -13.01
CA TYR A 17 -2.47 15.42 -11.71
C TYR A 17 -1.87 14.03 -11.94
N VAL A 18 -0.56 13.92 -11.82
CA VAL A 18 0.16 12.73 -12.27
C VAL A 18 0.96 12.10 -11.14
N GLU A 19 0.99 10.77 -11.13
CA GLU A 19 1.96 10.03 -10.35
C GLU A 19 3.33 10.12 -11.05
N ARG A 20 4.35 10.48 -10.27
CA ARG A 20 5.76 10.48 -10.68
C ARG A 20 6.50 9.38 -9.93
N ASN A 21 7.30 8.61 -10.67
CA ASN A 21 8.23 7.67 -10.05
C ASN A 21 9.32 8.46 -9.30
N PRO A 22 9.51 8.25 -7.98
CA PRO A 22 10.46 9.01 -7.17
C PRO A 22 11.93 8.77 -7.54
N GLU A 23 12.25 7.63 -8.18
CA GLU A 23 13.62 7.27 -8.56
C GLU A 23 13.98 7.79 -9.95
N THR A 24 13.07 7.66 -10.93
CA THR A 24 13.34 8.01 -12.33
C THR A 24 12.84 9.40 -12.71
N GLY A 25 11.89 9.96 -11.95
CA GLY A 25 11.21 11.21 -12.25
C GLY A 25 10.18 11.10 -13.39
N GLU A 26 9.98 9.91 -13.96
CA GLU A 26 9.05 9.69 -15.06
C GLU A 26 7.59 9.67 -14.59
N ILE A 27 6.69 10.14 -15.45
CA ILE A 27 5.24 10.05 -15.22
C ILE A 27 4.81 8.58 -15.38
N VAL A 28 4.16 8.04 -14.34
CA VAL A 28 3.64 6.67 -14.32
C VAL A 28 2.22 6.64 -14.88
N LYS A 29 1.34 7.51 -14.36
CA LYS A 29 -0.08 7.60 -14.76
C LYS A 29 -0.68 8.94 -14.38
N ASP A 30 -1.85 9.25 -14.94
CA ASP A 30 -2.72 10.30 -14.41
C ASP A 30 -3.49 9.74 -13.19
N LEU A 31 -3.63 10.53 -12.13
CA LEU A 31 -4.40 10.16 -10.92
C LEU A 31 -5.90 10.41 -11.10
N GLU A 32 -6.24 11.29 -12.05
CA GLU A 32 -7.60 11.52 -12.53
C GLU A 32 -7.56 11.94 -14.00
N GLU A 33 -8.71 11.93 -14.66
CA GLU A 33 -8.83 12.41 -16.04
C GLU A 33 -8.38 13.87 -16.16
N PRO A 34 -7.53 14.22 -17.15
CA PRO A 34 -7.08 15.59 -17.38
C PRO A 34 -8.25 16.57 -17.56
N THR A 35 -8.19 17.69 -16.86
CA THR A 35 -9.20 18.76 -16.98
C THR A 35 -8.78 19.73 -18.06
N VAL A 36 -9.65 19.92 -19.07
CA VAL A 36 -9.44 20.88 -20.16
C VAL A 36 -10.28 22.12 -19.93
N LYS A 37 -9.63 23.30 -19.96
CA LYS A 37 -10.26 24.61 -19.96
C LYS A 37 -10.14 25.23 -21.35
N GLU A 38 -11.27 25.41 -22.01
CA GLU A 38 -11.36 26.18 -23.24
C GLU A 38 -11.69 27.65 -22.96
N GLY A 39 -11.15 28.54 -23.76
CA GLY A 39 -11.36 29.99 -23.61
C GLY A 39 -10.77 30.79 -24.77
N LEU A 40 -10.73 32.11 -24.61
CA LEU A 40 -10.11 33.04 -25.56
C LEU A 40 -8.68 33.35 -25.14
N VAL A 41 -7.83 33.68 -26.08
CA VAL A 41 -6.48 34.19 -25.78
C VAL A 41 -6.59 35.43 -24.88
N GLY A 42 -5.94 35.37 -23.71
CA GLY A 42 -5.96 36.38 -22.68
C GLY A 42 -6.87 36.09 -21.49
N ASP A 43 -7.77 35.11 -21.58
CA ASP A 43 -8.60 34.69 -20.45
C ASP A 43 -7.73 34.14 -19.31
N GLU A 44 -8.10 34.49 -18.08
CA GLU A 44 -7.43 33.99 -16.87
C GLU A 44 -7.90 32.56 -16.57
N PHE A 45 -6.96 31.72 -16.23
CA PHE A 45 -7.20 30.37 -15.74
C PHE A 45 -6.43 30.09 -14.45
N VAL A 46 -7.17 29.71 -13.40
CA VAL A 46 -6.63 29.38 -12.07
C VAL A 46 -6.74 27.89 -11.82
N THR A 47 -5.67 27.29 -11.33
CA THR A 47 -5.61 25.87 -10.96
C THR A 47 -5.13 25.72 -9.51
N ASN A 48 -5.46 24.61 -8.87
CA ASN A 48 -5.02 24.27 -7.52
C ASN A 48 -4.62 22.81 -7.45
N SER A 49 -3.74 22.48 -6.48
CA SER A 49 -3.49 21.10 -6.12
C SER A 49 -4.74 20.45 -5.53
N LYS A 50 -4.77 19.12 -5.55
CA LYS A 50 -5.81 18.28 -4.94
C LYS A 50 -5.16 17.31 -3.98
N ASP A 51 -5.95 16.77 -3.04
CA ASP A 51 -5.52 15.69 -2.17
C ASP A 51 -5.94 14.36 -2.78
N PHE A 52 -4.98 13.43 -2.88
CA PHE A 52 -5.20 12.05 -3.30
C PHE A 52 -4.74 11.11 -2.19
N ILE A 53 -5.61 10.17 -1.79
CA ILE A 53 -5.29 9.18 -0.76
C ILE A 53 -4.08 8.35 -1.23
N GLY A 54 -3.09 8.18 -0.37
CA GLY A 54 -1.87 7.43 -0.69
C GLY A 54 -0.85 8.18 -1.54
N TYR A 55 -1.03 9.49 -1.73
CA TYR A 55 -0.11 10.31 -2.50
C TYR A 55 0.24 11.62 -1.77
N LYS A 56 1.46 12.08 -1.96
CA LYS A 56 1.90 13.41 -1.53
C LYS A 56 2.23 14.27 -2.74
N LEU A 57 1.80 15.53 -2.72
CA LEU A 57 2.22 16.53 -3.70
C LEU A 57 3.71 16.81 -3.55
N VAL A 58 4.48 16.68 -4.63
CA VAL A 58 5.93 16.91 -4.63
C VAL A 58 6.36 18.09 -5.51
N GLU A 59 5.55 18.40 -6.53
CA GLU A 59 5.85 19.53 -7.40
C GLU A 59 4.54 20.12 -7.96
N SER A 60 4.47 21.47 -7.96
CA SER A 60 3.37 22.24 -8.57
C SER A 60 3.87 22.96 -9.82
N PRO A 61 2.97 23.34 -10.74
CA PRO A 61 3.34 24.25 -11.82
C PRO A 61 3.94 25.54 -11.27
N GLU A 62 4.91 26.11 -11.97
CA GLU A 62 5.55 27.38 -11.57
C GLU A 62 4.53 28.51 -11.33
N LYS A 63 3.44 28.51 -12.11
CA LYS A 63 2.31 29.42 -11.95
C LYS A 63 1.02 28.63 -11.92
N THR A 64 0.22 28.85 -10.90
CA THR A 64 -1.12 28.29 -10.74
C THR A 64 -2.22 29.17 -11.30
N THR A 65 -1.89 30.44 -11.63
CA THR A 65 -2.73 31.39 -12.36
C THR A 65 -2.00 31.77 -13.64
N ILE A 66 -2.60 31.51 -14.77
CA ILE A 66 -2.08 31.82 -16.11
C ILE A 66 -3.11 32.56 -16.93
N ASN A 67 -2.64 33.30 -17.95
CA ASN A 67 -3.50 33.78 -19.03
C ASN A 67 -3.35 32.82 -20.22
N LEU A 68 -4.48 32.44 -20.83
CA LEU A 68 -4.47 31.58 -22.00
C LEU A 68 -3.71 32.23 -23.15
N THR A 69 -2.80 31.49 -23.77
CA THR A 69 -2.00 31.96 -24.91
C THR A 69 -2.51 31.38 -26.23
N LYS A 70 -1.92 31.80 -27.35
CA LYS A 70 -2.25 31.22 -28.66
C LYS A 70 -1.91 29.74 -28.76
N GLU A 71 -0.92 29.30 -28.00
CA GLU A 71 -0.49 27.92 -27.94
C GLU A 71 -1.16 27.24 -26.76
N GLU A 72 -1.51 25.97 -26.94
CA GLU A 72 -2.06 25.16 -25.87
C GLU A 72 -1.07 25.02 -24.72
N GLN A 73 -1.55 25.14 -23.48
CA GLN A 73 -0.73 25.09 -22.28
C GLN A 73 -1.10 23.85 -21.46
N THR A 74 -0.12 23.25 -20.80
CA THR A 74 -0.34 22.14 -19.85
C THR A 74 0.29 22.49 -18.52
N LEU A 75 -0.53 22.39 -17.46
CA LEU A 75 -0.10 22.55 -16.08
C LEU A 75 -0.13 21.17 -15.42
N ILE A 76 0.98 20.77 -14.81
CA ILE A 76 1.12 19.44 -14.23
C ILE A 76 1.45 19.58 -12.74
N TYR A 77 0.67 18.90 -11.91
CA TYR A 77 0.93 18.64 -10.52
C TYR A 77 1.49 17.24 -10.38
N TYR A 78 2.67 17.09 -9.79
CA TYR A 78 3.34 15.82 -9.61
C TYR A 78 3.16 15.31 -8.19
N TYR A 79 2.80 14.05 -8.08
CA TYR A 79 2.57 13.33 -6.85
C TYR A 79 3.45 12.09 -6.79
N GLU A 80 3.87 11.73 -5.60
CA GLU A 80 4.58 10.49 -5.33
C GLU A 80 3.76 9.64 -4.36
N PRO A 81 3.73 8.29 -4.54
CA PRO A 81 3.04 7.39 -3.63
C PRO A 81 3.67 7.43 -2.23
N VAL A 82 2.84 7.30 -1.22
CA VAL A 82 3.24 7.17 0.19
C VAL A 82 3.06 5.74 0.62
N TYR A 83 4.11 5.11 1.13
CA TYR A 83 4.10 3.74 1.64
C TYR A 83 4.23 3.72 3.15
N THR A 84 3.63 2.71 3.76
CA THR A 84 3.73 2.43 5.21
C THR A 84 4.06 0.96 5.41
N GLY A 85 4.79 0.66 6.49
CA GLY A 85 5.18 -0.71 6.82
C GLY A 85 4.01 -1.54 7.34
N LEU A 86 3.97 -2.80 6.92
CA LEU A 86 3.09 -3.84 7.43
C LEU A 86 3.98 -5.02 7.86
N ILE A 87 3.93 -5.39 9.14
CA ILE A 87 4.71 -6.49 9.70
C ILE A 87 3.78 -7.64 10.07
N GLU A 88 4.05 -8.84 9.56
CA GLU A 88 3.43 -10.06 10.03
C GLU A 88 4.36 -10.83 10.96
N ASN A 89 3.83 -11.33 12.06
CA ASN A 89 4.54 -12.18 13.01
C ASN A 89 3.72 -13.43 13.33
N HIS A 90 4.41 -14.57 13.38
CA HIS A 90 3.88 -15.84 13.84
C HIS A 90 4.69 -16.27 15.05
N ILE A 91 4.04 -16.40 16.22
CA ILE A 91 4.70 -16.42 17.52
C ILE A 91 4.27 -17.66 18.32
N ASP A 92 5.21 -18.39 18.90
CA ASP A 92 4.91 -19.40 19.93
C ASP A 92 4.37 -18.71 21.19
N ASP A 93 3.10 -18.95 21.49
CA ASP A 93 2.35 -18.27 22.55
C ASP A 93 2.92 -18.54 23.96
N LYS A 94 3.58 -19.69 24.17
CA LYS A 94 4.15 -20.03 25.46
C LYS A 94 5.53 -19.44 25.70
N THR A 95 6.33 -19.36 24.64
CA THR A 95 7.74 -18.99 24.76
C THR A 95 8.02 -17.58 24.26
N GLY A 96 7.11 -16.99 23.47
CA GLY A 96 7.33 -15.72 22.79
C GLY A 96 8.30 -15.83 21.61
N LYS A 97 8.72 -17.05 21.24
CA LYS A 97 9.63 -17.24 20.12
C LYS A 97 8.92 -16.92 18.81
N VAL A 98 9.54 -16.08 17.99
CA VAL A 98 9.06 -15.83 16.63
C VAL A 98 9.37 -17.05 15.77
N LEU A 99 8.33 -17.65 15.19
CA LEU A 99 8.41 -18.77 14.26
C LEU A 99 8.65 -18.25 12.84
N TYR A 100 8.01 -17.12 12.50
CA TYR A 100 8.15 -16.46 11.22
C TYR A 100 7.84 -14.97 11.39
N THR A 101 8.51 -14.12 10.62
CA THR A 101 8.20 -12.69 10.49
C THR A 101 8.52 -12.24 9.06
N GLU A 102 7.69 -11.33 8.54
CA GLU A 102 7.91 -10.69 7.25
C GLU A 102 7.46 -9.23 7.33
N SER A 103 8.12 -8.37 6.56
CA SER A 103 7.79 -6.95 6.46
C SER A 103 7.48 -6.60 5.02
N HIS A 104 6.41 -5.82 4.83
CA HIS A 104 5.93 -5.35 3.54
C HIS A 104 5.84 -3.83 3.56
N ASP A 105 6.13 -3.19 2.44
CA ASP A 105 5.79 -1.78 2.21
C ASP A 105 4.51 -1.76 1.37
N VAL A 106 3.43 -1.24 1.94
CA VAL A 106 2.11 -1.16 1.30
C VAL A 106 1.75 0.30 1.13
N GLN A 107 1.21 0.67 -0.02
CA GLN A 107 0.79 2.04 -0.27
C GLN A 107 -0.40 2.42 0.63
N VAL A 108 -0.36 3.62 1.19
CA VAL A 108 -1.49 4.17 1.97
C VAL A 108 -2.75 4.18 1.09
N GLY A 109 -3.86 3.68 1.65
CA GLY A 109 -5.12 3.55 0.93
C GLY A 109 -5.32 2.22 0.19
N GLU A 110 -4.29 1.36 0.07
CA GLU A 110 -4.44 0.01 -0.46
C GLU A 110 -4.93 -0.97 0.60
N ASP A 111 -5.71 -1.95 0.18
CA ASP A 111 -6.17 -3.03 1.04
C ASP A 111 -5.09 -4.08 1.24
N TYR A 112 -5.02 -4.64 2.45
CA TYR A 112 -4.13 -5.75 2.78
C TYR A 112 -4.90 -6.91 3.39
N ASN A 113 -4.35 -8.12 3.23
CA ASN A 113 -4.86 -9.33 3.88
C ASN A 113 -3.65 -10.24 4.20
N ILE A 114 -3.43 -10.50 5.47
CA ILE A 114 -2.37 -11.35 5.99
C ILE A 114 -3.02 -12.62 6.57
N PRO A 115 -3.01 -13.74 5.87
CA PRO A 115 -3.56 -15.00 6.38
C PRO A 115 -2.61 -15.65 7.40
N SER A 116 -3.17 -16.51 8.28
CA SER A 116 -2.36 -17.37 9.13
C SER A 116 -1.57 -18.38 8.29
N LYS A 117 -0.43 -18.83 8.82
CA LYS A 117 0.43 -19.87 8.20
C LYS A 117 0.38 -21.17 9.02
N GLU A 118 0.68 -22.28 8.38
CA GLU A 118 0.84 -23.57 9.05
C GLU A 118 2.30 -23.80 9.41
N PHE A 119 2.54 -24.32 10.62
CA PHE A 119 3.87 -24.70 11.10
C PHE A 119 3.83 -26.13 11.62
N GLU A 120 4.78 -26.94 11.17
CA GLU A 120 4.89 -28.35 11.61
C GLU A 120 5.08 -28.41 13.15
N GLY A 121 4.27 -29.24 13.79
CA GLY A 121 4.29 -29.40 15.24
C GLY A 121 3.64 -28.27 16.05
N TYR A 122 2.89 -27.39 15.41
CA TYR A 122 2.14 -26.31 16.05
C TYR A 122 0.68 -26.28 15.61
N ASP A 123 -0.18 -25.80 16.51
CA ASP A 123 -1.56 -25.47 16.23
C ASP A 123 -1.78 -23.96 16.40
N LEU A 124 -2.61 -23.38 15.55
CA LEU A 124 -3.01 -21.98 15.65
C LEU A 124 -3.91 -21.78 16.89
N VAL A 125 -3.68 -20.72 17.64
CA VAL A 125 -4.49 -20.36 18.81
C VAL A 125 -5.72 -19.57 18.35
N GLU A 126 -6.80 -20.26 18.02
CA GLU A 126 -8.07 -19.69 17.48
C GLU A 126 -8.68 -18.58 18.36
N SER A 127 -8.44 -18.62 19.69
CA SER A 127 -8.93 -17.60 20.61
C SER A 127 -8.13 -16.30 20.60
N LYS A 128 -7.04 -16.24 19.83
CA LYS A 128 -6.13 -15.09 19.71
C LYS A 128 -5.92 -14.67 18.26
N LEU A 129 -6.91 -14.92 17.40
CA LEU A 129 -6.84 -14.43 16.02
C LEU A 129 -6.78 -12.90 16.01
N PRO A 130 -5.90 -12.30 15.18
CA PRO A 130 -5.81 -10.85 15.08
C PRO A 130 -7.07 -10.27 14.42
N GLU A 131 -7.64 -9.23 15.01
CA GLU A 131 -8.78 -8.50 14.42
C GLU A 131 -8.34 -7.64 13.21
N ASN A 132 -7.04 -7.35 13.11
CA ASN A 132 -6.44 -6.54 12.07
C ASN A 132 -5.67 -7.38 11.04
N ALA A 133 -6.08 -8.62 10.78
CA ALA A 133 -5.47 -9.46 9.75
C ALA A 133 -5.73 -8.93 8.32
N GLU A 134 -6.79 -8.17 8.17
CA GLU A 134 -7.17 -7.51 6.92
C GLU A 134 -7.61 -6.07 7.20
N GLY A 135 -7.50 -5.20 6.20
CA GLY A 135 -7.89 -3.80 6.33
C GLY A 135 -7.35 -2.96 5.19
N THR A 136 -7.48 -1.64 5.32
CA THR A 136 -6.90 -0.66 4.40
C THR A 136 -5.72 0.03 5.09
N MET A 137 -4.60 0.16 4.40
CA MET A 137 -3.39 0.79 4.95
C MET A 137 -3.60 2.28 5.24
N GLY A 138 -3.29 2.65 6.48
CA GLY A 138 -3.16 4.04 6.92
C GLY A 138 -1.72 4.54 6.86
N GLU A 139 -1.48 5.70 7.46
CA GLU A 139 -0.13 6.32 7.56
C GLU A 139 0.73 5.72 8.68
N GLU A 140 0.14 4.88 9.55
CA GLU A 140 0.83 4.26 10.68
C GLU A 140 1.23 2.81 10.37
N LEU A 141 2.37 2.38 10.96
CA LEU A 141 2.83 1.00 10.90
C LEU A 141 1.75 0.05 11.43
N VAL A 142 1.42 -0.97 10.64
CA VAL A 142 0.52 -2.06 11.04
C VAL A 142 1.34 -3.28 11.43
N THR A 143 0.97 -3.93 12.54
CA THR A 143 1.57 -5.20 12.96
C THR A 143 0.46 -6.23 13.17
N VAL A 144 0.54 -7.35 12.46
CA VAL A 144 -0.38 -8.50 12.56
C VAL A 144 0.36 -9.63 13.27
N ASN A 145 -0.20 -10.11 14.39
CA ASN A 145 0.40 -11.17 15.19
C ASN A 145 -0.51 -12.39 15.25
N TYR A 146 -0.02 -13.54 14.81
CA TYR A 146 -0.63 -14.85 14.98
C TYR A 146 0.10 -15.62 16.06
N TYR A 147 -0.65 -16.30 16.92
CA TYR A 147 -0.11 -17.08 18.04
C TYR A 147 -0.33 -18.57 17.81
N TYR A 148 0.67 -19.36 18.18
CA TYR A 148 0.69 -20.80 17.98
C TYR A 148 1.07 -21.51 19.28
N ILE A 149 0.54 -22.73 19.45
CA ILE A 149 0.88 -23.59 20.56
C ILE A 149 1.53 -24.85 20.02
N LYS A 150 2.68 -25.22 20.60
CA LYS A 150 3.38 -26.45 20.22
C LYS A 150 2.55 -27.66 20.58
N LYS A 151 2.37 -28.59 19.63
CA LYS A 151 1.71 -29.89 19.85
C LYS A 151 2.44 -30.67 20.92
N ALA A 152 1.70 -31.25 21.85
CA ALA A 152 2.26 -32.14 22.82
C ALA A 152 2.39 -33.54 22.17
N VAL A 153 3.58 -34.13 22.29
CA VAL A 153 3.81 -35.54 21.93
C VAL A 153 3.81 -36.34 23.21
N LEU A 154 2.94 -37.34 23.29
CA LEU A 154 2.93 -38.31 24.38
C LEU A 154 3.68 -39.56 23.90
N GLU A 155 4.83 -39.83 24.51
CA GLU A 155 5.56 -41.06 24.31
C GLU A 155 5.26 -42.02 25.45
N VAL A 156 4.75 -43.21 25.16
CA VAL A 156 4.46 -44.27 26.14
C VAL A 156 5.40 -45.43 25.89
N ASN A 157 6.31 -45.67 26.87
CA ASN A 157 7.27 -46.75 26.85
C ASN A 157 6.81 -47.87 27.77
N TYR A 158 6.63 -49.09 27.25
CA TYR A 158 6.40 -50.28 28.05
C TYR A 158 7.73 -51.02 28.21
N ILE A 159 8.27 -51.06 29.41
CA ILE A 159 9.59 -51.59 29.67
C ILE A 159 9.48 -52.80 30.62
N ASP A 160 10.14 -53.94 30.28
CA ASP A 160 10.29 -55.03 31.18
C ASP A 160 11.11 -54.61 32.42
N LYS A 161 10.53 -54.76 33.59
CA LYS A 161 11.13 -54.31 34.85
C LYS A 161 12.42 -55.06 35.21
N LEU A 162 12.57 -56.33 34.75
CA LEU A 162 13.71 -57.18 35.06
C LEU A 162 14.89 -56.98 34.12
N THR A 163 14.58 -56.82 32.83
CA THR A 163 15.60 -56.71 31.77
C THR A 163 15.90 -55.25 31.36
N GLY A 164 14.95 -54.31 31.59
CA GLY A 164 15.04 -52.94 31.10
C GLY A 164 14.75 -52.81 29.61
N GLU A 165 14.37 -53.91 28.94
CA GLU A 165 14.08 -53.94 27.51
C GLU A 165 12.66 -53.51 27.21
N PRO A 166 12.40 -52.85 26.06
CA PRO A 166 11.03 -52.49 25.64
C PRO A 166 10.20 -53.75 25.36
N LEU A 167 8.99 -53.81 25.95
CA LEU A 167 8.05 -54.94 25.78
C LEU A 167 7.29 -54.90 24.45
N ILE A 168 7.20 -53.72 23.85
CA ILE A 168 6.56 -53.45 22.55
C ILE A 168 7.33 -52.38 21.81
N GLU A 169 7.33 -52.43 20.48
CA GLU A 169 7.85 -51.31 19.67
C GLU A 169 7.06 -50.02 19.97
N GLN A 170 7.76 -48.90 20.03
CA GLN A 170 7.17 -47.59 20.29
C GLN A 170 6.03 -47.32 19.31
N ILE A 171 4.84 -47.02 19.82
CA ILE A 171 3.77 -46.42 19.05
C ILE A 171 3.91 -44.90 19.24
N VAL A 172 4.33 -44.23 18.20
CA VAL A 172 4.35 -42.74 18.13
C VAL A 172 3.09 -42.37 17.34
N ASP A 173 2.16 -41.71 18.02
CA ASP A 173 0.98 -41.06 17.40
C ASP A 173 1.28 -39.60 17.12
#